data_3d5347270ba698397cc333ed76066ffc
#
_entry.id   3d5347270ba698397cc333ed76066ffc
#
_cell.length_a   1.000
_cell.length_b   1.000
_cell.length_c   1.000
_cell.angle_alpha   90.00
_cell.angle_beta   90.00
_cell.angle_gamma   90.00
#
_symmetry.space_group_name_H-M   'P 1'
#
loop_
_entity.id
_entity.type
_entity.pdbx_description
1 polymer ?
#
loop_
_entity_poly.entity_id
_entity_poly.type
_entity_poly.pdbx_seq_one_letter_code
_entity_poly.pdbx_strand_id
1 'polypeptide(L)'
;AYIAFIHNKKVLIISNEMSEEKMKLCLITTVLNNKEIQKLHGQEITKTEGELLEFKFRPDEGKKVEVDEDGYVKKQEGESQSDFVKRLIEVSTEFNKTIAVTDWIDKQIKNSIYFVNITNHTNEELEKVILNYYYKEKIEYMFYDTLKTDTEHIGNGEEIKKTATILSNLAQNLNIFIASSLQLTESSTLPINLNINDLAVS
;
A
#
# COMPACT_ATOMS: atom_id res chain seq x y z
N ALA A 1 6.82 -2.10 -2.95
CA ALA A 1 8.05 -1.90 -2.15
C ALA A 1 9.24 -2.62 -2.78
N TYR A 2 9.21 -3.96 -2.90
CA TYR A 2 10.36 -4.75 -3.33
C TYR A 2 10.92 -4.33 -4.70
N ILE A 3 10.07 -4.24 -5.71
CA ILE A 3 10.43 -3.81 -7.07
C ILE A 3 11.06 -2.41 -7.05
N ALA A 4 10.50 -1.49 -6.29
CA ALA A 4 11.00 -0.12 -6.23
C ALA A 4 12.33 -0.01 -5.49
N PHE A 5 12.45 -0.61 -4.30
CA PHE A 5 13.60 -0.40 -3.42
C PHE A 5 14.76 -1.35 -3.67
N ILE A 6 14.49 -2.62 -4.04
CA ILE A 6 15.55 -3.59 -4.33
C ILE A 6 16.00 -3.50 -5.79
N HIS A 7 15.07 -3.38 -6.72
CA HIS A 7 15.37 -3.34 -8.15
C HIS A 7 15.50 -1.93 -8.72
N ASN A 8 15.31 -0.89 -7.87
CA ASN A 8 15.39 0.52 -8.27
C ASN A 8 14.52 0.85 -9.48
N LYS A 9 13.27 0.34 -9.48
CA LYS A 9 12.31 0.54 -10.56
C LYS A 9 11.24 1.55 -10.17
N LYS A 10 10.75 2.32 -11.13
CA LYS A 10 9.66 3.25 -10.92
C LYS A 10 8.31 2.56 -11.01
N VAL A 11 7.53 2.70 -9.96
CA VAL A 11 6.26 1.99 -9.76
C VAL A 11 5.13 2.99 -9.59
N LEU A 12 4.07 2.83 -10.37
CA LEU A 12 2.80 3.52 -10.18
C LEU A 12 1.80 2.56 -9.53
N ILE A 13 1.18 3.00 -8.45
CA ILE A 13 0.09 2.28 -7.78
C ILE A 13 -1.17 3.13 -7.91
N ILE A 14 -2.14 2.62 -8.62
CA ILE A 14 -3.46 3.22 -8.75
C ILE A 14 -4.44 2.39 -7.94
N SER A 15 -5.17 3.02 -7.03
CA SER A 15 -6.24 2.36 -6.29
C SER A 15 -7.55 3.14 -6.43
N ASN A 16 -8.63 2.42 -6.56
CA ASN A 16 -9.99 2.98 -6.53
C ASN A 16 -10.72 2.64 -5.21
N GLU A 17 -10.05 1.96 -4.29
CA GLU A 17 -10.63 1.52 -3.01
C GLU A 17 -9.87 2.09 -1.79
N MET A 18 -8.56 2.21 -1.89
CA MET A 18 -7.73 2.65 -0.77
C MET A 18 -7.37 4.13 -0.86
N SER A 19 -7.44 4.84 0.27
CA SER A 19 -6.88 6.18 0.37
C SER A 19 -5.34 6.15 0.28
N GLU A 20 -4.74 7.30 -0.03
CA GLU A 20 -3.28 7.44 -0.08
C GLU A 20 -2.63 7.12 1.28
N GLU A 21 -3.28 7.52 2.38
CA GLU A 21 -2.82 7.22 3.74
C GLU A 21 -2.79 5.71 4.00
N LYS A 22 -3.83 4.99 3.56
CA LYS A 22 -3.88 3.53 3.71
C LYS A 22 -2.80 2.85 2.86
N MET A 23 -2.59 3.30 1.63
CA MET A 23 -1.52 2.80 0.77
C MET A 23 -0.14 3.03 1.39
N LYS A 24 0.09 4.21 1.99
CA LYS A 24 1.34 4.52 2.71
C LYS A 24 1.53 3.62 3.92
N LEU A 25 0.48 3.38 4.71
CA LEU A 25 0.53 2.48 5.86
C LEU A 25 0.91 1.05 5.44
N CYS A 26 0.27 0.53 4.38
CA CYS A 26 0.62 -0.78 3.81
C CYS A 26 2.09 -0.83 3.34
N LEU A 27 2.58 0.26 2.75
CA LEU A 27 3.98 0.36 2.34
C LEU A 27 4.92 0.33 3.54
N ILE A 28 4.65 1.13 4.58
CA ILE A 28 5.45 1.15 5.81
C ILE A 28 5.50 -0.25 6.43
N THR A 29 4.35 -0.89 6.61
CA THR A 29 4.26 -2.25 7.15
C THR A 29 5.05 -3.24 6.30
N THR A 30 4.96 -3.15 4.97
CA THR A 30 5.72 -4.01 4.06
C THR A 30 7.23 -3.82 4.21
N VAL A 31 7.68 -2.58 4.33
CA VAL A 31 9.11 -2.24 4.50
C VAL A 31 9.64 -2.74 5.84
N LEU A 32 8.89 -2.55 6.91
CA LEU A 32 9.24 -3.01 8.25
C LEU A 32 9.34 -4.54 8.36
N ASN A 33 8.54 -5.27 7.59
CA ASN A 33 8.47 -6.74 7.67
C ASN A 33 9.29 -7.48 6.60
N ASN A 34 9.92 -6.77 5.66
CA ASN A 34 10.72 -7.40 4.61
C ASN A 34 12.20 -7.39 4.95
N LYS A 35 12.76 -8.57 5.23
CA LYS A 35 14.16 -8.74 5.65
C LYS A 35 15.20 -8.20 4.66
N GLU A 36 14.92 -8.22 3.36
CA GLU A 36 15.86 -7.69 2.36
C GLU A 36 15.81 -6.16 2.31
N ILE A 37 14.64 -5.57 2.45
CA ILE A 37 14.50 -4.12 2.54
C ILE A 37 15.07 -3.60 3.86
N GLN A 38 14.92 -4.35 4.96
CA GLN A 38 15.55 -4.02 6.25
C GLN A 38 17.05 -3.83 6.14
N LYS A 39 17.75 -4.59 5.28
CA LYS A 39 19.20 -4.42 5.04
C LYS A 39 19.53 -3.06 4.41
N LEU A 40 18.61 -2.45 3.65
CA LEU A 40 18.84 -1.16 3.00
C LEU A 40 18.80 0.01 3.99
N HIS A 41 17.89 -0.05 4.97
CA HIS A 41 17.75 1.01 5.98
C HIS A 41 18.42 0.67 7.32
N GLY A 42 18.93 -0.56 7.49
CA GLY A 42 19.71 -0.97 8.64
C GLY A 42 18.95 -1.11 9.97
N GLN A 43 17.62 -1.17 9.93
CA GLN A 43 16.78 -1.33 11.11
C GLN A 43 16.07 -2.69 11.08
N GLU A 44 16.31 -3.49 12.10
CA GLU A 44 15.57 -4.74 12.32
C GLU A 44 14.39 -4.46 13.24
N ILE A 45 13.21 -4.41 12.65
CA ILE A 45 11.93 -4.19 13.34
C ILE A 45 10.80 -4.78 12.52
N THR A 46 9.81 -5.33 13.20
CA THR A 46 8.58 -5.84 12.60
C THR A 46 7.38 -5.24 13.29
N LYS A 47 6.39 -4.81 12.52
CA LYS A 47 5.12 -4.25 13.01
C LYS A 47 3.97 -4.63 12.10
N THR A 48 2.83 -4.91 12.70
CA THR A 48 1.56 -5.01 11.99
C THR A 48 0.95 -3.63 11.76
N GLU A 49 0.01 -3.52 10.84
CA GLU A 49 -0.75 -2.28 10.65
C GLU A 49 -1.49 -1.86 11.92
N GLY A 50 -2.11 -2.81 12.62
CA GLY A 50 -2.83 -2.54 13.87
C GLY A 50 -1.91 -1.97 14.95
N GLU A 51 -0.73 -2.55 15.13
CA GLU A 51 0.26 -2.04 16.09
C GLU A 51 0.71 -0.61 15.76
N LEU A 52 0.88 -0.29 14.47
CA LEU A 52 1.24 1.07 14.05
C LEU A 52 0.12 2.07 14.30
N LEU A 53 -1.13 1.72 13.96
CA LEU A 53 -2.30 2.58 14.17
C LEU A 53 -2.61 2.82 15.64
N GLU A 54 -2.42 1.81 16.47
CA GLU A 54 -2.67 1.86 17.91
C GLU A 54 -1.47 2.35 18.71
N PHE A 55 -0.36 2.72 18.07
CA PHE A 55 0.88 3.12 18.72
C PHE A 55 1.40 2.09 19.73
N LYS A 56 1.31 0.80 19.39
CA LYS A 56 1.77 -0.31 20.21
C LYS A 56 3.29 -0.48 20.11
N PHE A 57 4.00 0.13 21.04
CA PHE A 57 5.47 0.08 21.14
C PHE A 57 5.89 -0.32 22.55
N ARG A 58 6.88 -1.19 22.64
CA ARG A 58 7.43 -1.63 23.91
C ARG A 58 8.43 -0.62 24.45
N PRO A 59 8.46 -0.38 25.77
CA PRO A 59 9.53 0.41 26.37
C PRO A 59 10.83 -0.38 26.38
N ASP A 60 11.94 0.35 26.37
CA ASP A 60 13.27 -0.24 26.55
C ASP A 60 13.43 -0.78 27.98
N GLU A 61 14.28 -1.79 28.12
CA GLU A 61 14.59 -2.38 29.40
C GLU A 61 15.09 -1.33 30.42
N GLY A 62 14.53 -1.36 31.60
CA GLY A 62 14.87 -0.42 32.67
C GLY A 62 14.14 0.93 32.63
N LYS A 63 13.35 1.22 31.60
CA LYS A 63 12.52 2.42 31.55
C LYS A 63 11.28 2.25 32.46
N LYS A 64 11.07 3.21 33.34
CA LYS A 64 9.92 3.23 34.27
C LYS A 64 8.75 3.95 33.64
N VAL A 65 7.88 3.20 32.94
CA VAL A 65 6.66 3.72 32.29
C VAL A 65 5.51 2.77 32.56
N GLU A 66 4.29 3.31 32.52
CA GLU A 66 3.09 2.49 32.58
C GLU A 66 2.89 1.74 31.26
N VAL A 67 2.64 0.44 31.35
CA VAL A 67 2.36 -0.42 30.21
C VAL A 67 0.97 -1.03 30.33
N ASP A 68 0.41 -1.43 29.18
CA ASP A 68 -0.82 -2.21 29.12
C ASP A 68 -0.58 -3.70 29.45
N GLU A 69 -1.64 -4.50 29.37
CA GLU A 69 -1.60 -5.94 29.64
C GLU A 69 -0.65 -6.72 28.70
N ASP A 70 -0.44 -6.20 27.49
CA ASP A 70 0.45 -6.77 26.46
C ASP A 70 1.90 -6.26 26.55
N GLY A 71 2.17 -5.31 27.47
CA GLY A 71 3.49 -4.75 27.70
C GLY A 71 3.86 -3.58 26.80
N TYR A 72 2.89 -2.94 26.13
CA TYR A 72 3.09 -1.73 25.36
C TYR A 72 2.94 -0.47 26.21
N VAL A 73 3.64 0.60 25.86
CA VAL A 73 3.55 1.88 26.56
C VAL A 73 2.13 2.42 26.50
N LYS A 74 1.52 2.59 27.67
CA LYS A 74 0.13 3.04 27.78
C LYS A 74 0.05 4.56 27.70
N LYS A 75 -0.88 5.07 26.90
CA LYS A 75 -1.21 6.50 26.88
C LYS A 75 -1.91 6.86 28.18
N GLN A 76 -1.47 7.96 28.83
CA GLN A 76 -2.04 8.40 30.10
C GLN A 76 -3.37 9.12 29.90
N GLU A 77 -4.23 9.07 30.91
CA GLU A 77 -5.51 9.80 30.88
C GLU A 77 -5.26 11.31 30.76
N GLY A 78 -5.91 11.96 29.80
CA GLY A 78 -5.72 13.39 29.50
C GLY A 78 -4.44 13.75 28.75
N GLU A 79 -3.55 12.78 28.47
CA GLU A 79 -2.33 13.02 27.68
C GLU A 79 -2.65 13.34 26.23
N SER A 80 -2.10 14.44 25.70
CA SER A 80 -2.23 14.75 24.26
C SER A 80 -1.48 13.71 23.41
N GLN A 81 -1.88 13.56 22.12
CA GLN A 81 -1.16 12.66 21.20
C GLN A 81 0.30 13.11 21.02
N SER A 82 0.55 14.42 20.98
CA SER A 82 1.89 14.98 20.82
C SER A 82 2.79 14.63 22.02
N ASP A 83 2.26 14.70 23.24
CA ASP A 83 3.05 14.42 24.45
C ASP A 83 3.29 12.91 24.60
N PHE A 84 2.30 12.09 24.23
CA PHE A 84 2.48 10.64 24.15
C PHE A 84 3.60 10.26 23.16
N VAL A 85 3.61 10.86 21.96
CA VAL A 85 4.66 10.63 20.96
C VAL A 85 6.04 11.08 21.51
N LYS A 86 6.16 12.22 22.16
CA LYS A 86 7.43 12.65 22.79
C LYS A 86 7.91 11.62 23.81
N ARG A 87 6.99 11.14 24.66
CA ARG A 87 7.31 10.12 25.66
C ARG A 87 7.73 8.79 25.00
N LEU A 88 7.08 8.35 23.90
CA LEU A 88 7.53 7.18 23.14
C LEU A 88 8.95 7.34 22.61
N ILE A 89 9.31 8.53 22.11
CA ILE A 89 10.68 8.83 21.65
C ILE A 89 11.71 8.62 22.77
N GLU A 90 11.38 8.99 23.99
CA GLU A 90 12.29 8.90 25.14
C GLU A 90 12.44 7.48 25.71
N VAL A 91 11.42 6.63 25.52
CA VAL A 91 11.35 5.35 26.23
C VAL A 91 11.37 4.12 25.32
N SER A 92 11.24 4.28 24.00
CA SER A 92 11.12 3.16 23.08
C SER A 92 12.06 3.28 21.88
N THR A 93 13.12 2.50 21.90
CA THR A 93 14.02 2.32 20.75
C THR A 93 13.27 1.75 19.55
N GLU A 94 12.27 0.90 19.78
CA GLU A 94 11.42 0.33 18.76
C GLU A 94 10.63 1.43 18.00
N PHE A 95 10.08 2.41 18.73
CA PHE A 95 9.41 3.57 18.15
C PHE A 95 10.38 4.43 17.33
N ASN A 96 11.56 4.71 17.88
CA ASN A 96 12.59 5.50 17.19
C ASN A 96 13.08 4.83 15.90
N LYS A 97 13.22 3.51 15.89
CA LYS A 97 13.53 2.75 14.68
C LYS A 97 12.42 2.88 13.63
N THR A 98 11.16 2.82 14.06
CA THR A 98 10.00 2.99 13.16
C THR A 98 10.00 4.38 12.54
N ILE A 99 10.26 5.45 13.30
CA ILE A 99 10.40 6.81 12.76
C ILE A 99 11.53 6.86 11.74
N ALA A 100 12.70 6.33 12.05
CA ALA A 100 13.84 6.34 11.14
C ALA A 100 13.55 5.62 9.82
N VAL A 101 12.79 4.51 9.87
CA VAL A 101 12.35 3.79 8.66
C VAL A 101 11.33 4.62 7.89
N THR A 102 10.39 5.29 8.55
CA THR A 102 9.41 6.16 7.88
C THR A 102 10.11 7.31 7.16
N ASP A 103 11.07 7.97 7.81
CA ASP A 103 11.88 9.03 7.21
C ASP A 103 12.71 8.53 6.01
N TRP A 104 13.22 7.29 6.09
CA TRP A 104 13.92 6.65 4.99
C TRP A 104 12.95 6.40 3.82
N ILE A 105 11.75 5.86 4.08
CA ILE A 105 10.70 5.65 3.08
C ILE A 105 10.37 6.96 2.37
N ASP A 106 10.12 8.04 3.11
CA ASP A 106 9.75 9.34 2.56
C ASP A 106 10.82 9.91 1.60
N LYS A 107 12.08 9.61 1.87
CA LYS A 107 13.18 9.97 0.98
C LYS A 107 13.21 9.10 -0.29
N GLN A 108 12.92 7.81 -0.16
CA GLN A 108 12.97 6.87 -1.28
C GLN A 108 11.75 6.98 -2.21
N ILE A 109 10.55 7.21 -1.65
CA ILE A 109 9.30 7.29 -2.42
C ILE A 109 9.37 8.36 -3.51
N LYS A 110 9.93 9.53 -3.22
CA LYS A 110 9.89 10.73 -4.09
C LYS A 110 10.24 10.48 -5.56
N ASN A 111 11.01 9.43 -5.84
CA ASN A 111 11.48 9.13 -7.19
C ASN A 111 11.22 7.69 -7.63
N SER A 112 10.53 6.88 -6.83
CA SER A 112 10.40 5.44 -7.11
C SER A 112 8.99 4.88 -7.01
N ILE A 113 8.12 5.45 -6.15
CA ILE A 113 6.74 4.99 -5.99
C ILE A 113 5.80 6.18 -6.07
N TYR A 114 4.79 6.05 -6.91
CA TYR A 114 3.73 7.03 -7.11
C TYR A 114 2.41 6.41 -6.71
N PHE A 115 1.65 7.09 -5.85
CA PHE A 115 0.32 6.67 -5.43
C PHE A 115 -0.72 7.58 -6.07
N VAL A 116 -1.75 6.98 -6.63
CA VAL A 116 -2.89 7.70 -7.20
C VAL A 116 -4.18 7.01 -6.73
N ASN A 117 -5.03 7.75 -6.06
CA ASN A 117 -6.39 7.30 -5.79
C ASN A 117 -7.31 7.88 -6.86
N ILE A 118 -8.03 6.99 -7.55
CA ILE A 118 -9.07 7.37 -8.52
C ILE A 118 -10.34 6.57 -8.21
N THR A 119 -11.29 7.24 -7.59
CA THR A 119 -12.64 6.70 -7.38
C THR A 119 -13.54 7.17 -8.51
N ASN A 120 -14.44 6.32 -8.99
CA ASN A 120 -15.43 6.68 -10.01
C ASN A 120 -14.82 7.37 -11.25
N HIS A 121 -14.01 6.63 -11.97
CA HIS A 121 -13.31 7.12 -13.17
C HIS A 121 -13.78 6.38 -14.42
N THR A 122 -13.63 7.03 -15.56
CA THR A 122 -13.78 6.42 -16.87
C THR A 122 -12.49 5.74 -17.32
N ASN A 123 -12.58 4.86 -18.31
CA ASN A 123 -11.41 4.24 -18.92
C ASN A 123 -10.48 5.29 -19.56
N GLU A 124 -11.05 6.37 -20.12
CA GLU A 124 -10.27 7.46 -20.69
C GLU A 124 -9.46 8.22 -19.63
N GLU A 125 -10.04 8.45 -18.45
CA GLU A 125 -9.35 9.07 -17.33
C GLU A 125 -8.24 8.18 -16.80
N LEU A 126 -8.48 6.87 -16.65
CA LEU A 126 -7.46 5.90 -16.27
C LEU A 126 -6.27 5.92 -17.25
N GLU A 127 -6.55 5.87 -18.54
CA GLU A 127 -5.53 5.93 -19.58
C GLU A 127 -4.72 7.23 -19.50
N LYS A 128 -5.37 8.39 -19.34
CA LYS A 128 -4.70 9.69 -19.18
C LYS A 128 -3.76 9.70 -17.97
N VAL A 129 -4.18 9.13 -16.85
CA VAL A 129 -3.34 9.03 -15.64
C VAL A 129 -2.10 8.20 -15.94
N ILE A 130 -2.26 7.00 -16.52
CA ILE A 130 -1.15 6.11 -16.86
C ILE A 130 -0.17 6.80 -17.81
N LEU A 131 -0.66 7.39 -18.89
CA LEU A 131 0.18 8.10 -19.87
C LEU A 131 0.94 9.28 -19.25
N ASN A 132 0.29 10.06 -18.38
CA ASN A 132 0.93 11.16 -17.69
C ASN A 132 2.13 10.70 -16.86
N TYR A 133 1.96 9.65 -16.04
CA TYR A 133 3.05 9.10 -15.24
C TYR A 133 4.13 8.42 -16.09
N TYR A 134 3.74 7.74 -17.17
CA TYR A 134 4.69 7.16 -18.09
C TYR A 134 5.59 8.22 -18.72
N TYR A 135 5.02 9.31 -19.26
CA TYR A 135 5.82 10.33 -19.95
C TYR A 135 6.62 11.22 -19.00
N LYS A 136 6.06 11.58 -17.84
CA LYS A 136 6.74 12.45 -16.88
C LYS A 136 7.76 11.68 -16.02
N GLU A 137 7.32 10.58 -15.44
CA GLU A 137 8.08 9.89 -14.40
C GLU A 137 8.84 8.68 -14.93
N LYS A 138 8.51 8.21 -16.14
CA LYS A 138 9.13 7.02 -16.75
C LYS A 138 8.89 5.77 -15.90
N ILE A 139 7.64 5.54 -15.50
CA ILE A 139 7.26 4.33 -14.78
C ILE A 139 7.52 3.09 -15.63
N GLU A 140 7.93 2.01 -14.99
CA GLU A 140 8.20 0.71 -15.60
C GLU A 140 7.20 -0.36 -15.13
N TYR A 141 6.60 -0.16 -13.96
CA TYR A 141 5.64 -1.06 -13.33
C TYR A 141 4.41 -0.30 -12.89
N MET A 142 3.25 -0.88 -13.11
CA MET A 142 1.98 -0.35 -12.62
C MET A 142 1.17 -1.44 -11.94
N PHE A 143 0.55 -1.09 -10.83
CA PHE A 143 -0.43 -1.92 -10.12
C PHE A 143 -1.74 -1.16 -10.06
N TYR A 144 -2.81 -1.78 -10.53
CA TYR A 144 -4.17 -1.22 -10.50
C TYR A 144 -5.06 -2.07 -9.60
N ASP A 145 -5.48 -1.51 -8.49
CA ASP A 145 -6.25 -2.18 -7.47
C ASP A 145 -7.56 -1.41 -7.20
N THR A 146 -8.67 -1.88 -7.68
CA THR A 146 -9.07 -3.14 -8.29
C THR A 146 -9.60 -2.89 -9.71
N LEU A 147 -9.56 -3.90 -10.59
CA LEU A 147 -10.18 -3.81 -11.91
C LEU A 147 -11.71 -3.69 -11.75
N LYS A 148 -12.27 -2.55 -12.14
CA LYS A 148 -13.70 -2.26 -12.10
C LYS A 148 -14.24 -1.91 -13.47
N THR A 149 -15.57 -1.91 -13.57
CA THR A 149 -16.26 -1.41 -14.74
C THR A 149 -16.11 0.11 -14.82
N ASP A 150 -16.11 0.62 -16.05
CA ASP A 150 -16.24 2.04 -16.34
C ASP A 150 -17.53 2.60 -15.71
N THR A 151 -17.43 3.73 -15.02
CA THR A 151 -18.59 4.34 -14.33
C THR A 151 -19.71 4.80 -15.25
N GLU A 152 -19.43 5.01 -16.53
CA GLU A 152 -20.43 5.36 -17.51
C GLU A 152 -21.32 4.18 -17.96
N HIS A 153 -20.86 2.94 -17.66
CA HIS A 153 -21.51 1.71 -18.13
C HIS A 153 -21.61 0.67 -17.02
N ILE A 154 -22.52 0.86 -16.11
CA ILE A 154 -22.72 -0.07 -14.99
C ILE A 154 -23.41 -1.35 -15.46
N GLY A 155 -22.78 -2.49 -15.35
CA GLY A 155 -23.47 -3.77 -15.23
C GLY A 155 -23.17 -4.90 -16.19
N ASN A 156 -22.10 -4.90 -17.00
CA ASN A 156 -21.80 -6.04 -17.87
C ASN A 156 -20.31 -6.44 -17.85
N GLY A 157 -20.03 -7.76 -17.91
CA GLY A 157 -18.69 -8.32 -18.03
C GLY A 157 -17.90 -7.87 -19.25
N GLU A 158 -18.57 -7.31 -20.22
CA GLU A 158 -17.93 -6.69 -21.36
C GLU A 158 -17.14 -5.44 -21.00
N GLU A 159 -17.57 -4.68 -19.99
CA GLU A 159 -16.87 -3.47 -19.55
C GLU A 159 -15.56 -3.80 -18.82
N ILE A 160 -15.54 -4.82 -17.97
CA ILE A 160 -14.29 -5.30 -17.36
C ILE A 160 -13.32 -5.78 -18.45
N LYS A 161 -13.82 -6.47 -19.47
CA LYS A 161 -13.02 -6.87 -20.63
C LYS A 161 -12.46 -5.68 -21.40
N LYS A 162 -13.23 -4.62 -21.57
CA LYS A 162 -12.75 -3.37 -22.21
C LYS A 162 -11.61 -2.76 -21.40
N THR A 163 -11.79 -2.58 -20.09
CA THR A 163 -10.75 -2.04 -19.21
C THR A 163 -9.50 -2.92 -19.25
N ALA A 164 -9.64 -4.23 -19.14
CA ALA A 164 -8.53 -5.17 -19.24
C ALA A 164 -7.83 -5.11 -20.61
N THR A 165 -8.58 -4.94 -21.68
CA THR A 165 -8.02 -4.78 -23.03
C THR A 165 -7.23 -3.47 -23.17
N ILE A 166 -7.73 -2.37 -22.64
CA ILE A 166 -7.01 -1.08 -22.60
C ILE A 166 -5.70 -1.22 -21.85
N LEU A 167 -5.74 -1.81 -20.64
CA LEU A 167 -4.54 -2.03 -19.84
C LEU A 167 -3.53 -2.93 -20.57
N SER A 168 -3.99 -3.99 -21.23
CA SER A 168 -3.13 -4.87 -22.02
C SER A 168 -2.46 -4.15 -23.19
N ASN A 169 -3.24 -3.32 -23.91
CA ASN A 169 -2.71 -2.52 -25.00
C ASN A 169 -1.68 -1.48 -24.51
N LEU A 170 -1.97 -0.82 -23.39
CA LEU A 170 -1.02 0.13 -22.78
C LEU A 170 0.27 -0.58 -22.34
N ALA A 171 0.16 -1.75 -21.72
CA ALA A 171 1.33 -2.53 -21.32
C ALA A 171 2.24 -2.85 -22.51
N GLN A 172 1.65 -3.28 -23.63
CA GLN A 172 2.38 -3.61 -24.86
C GLN A 172 2.96 -2.37 -25.54
N ASN A 173 2.13 -1.32 -25.73
CA ASN A 173 2.53 -0.12 -26.47
C ASN A 173 3.59 0.70 -25.75
N LEU A 174 3.54 0.73 -24.41
CA LEU A 174 4.45 1.48 -23.57
C LEU A 174 5.65 0.63 -23.06
N ASN A 175 5.60 -0.67 -23.30
CA ASN A 175 6.56 -1.64 -22.80
C ASN A 175 6.74 -1.53 -21.26
N ILE A 176 5.64 -1.50 -20.53
CA ILE A 176 5.59 -1.50 -19.07
C ILE A 176 4.89 -2.75 -18.56
N PHE A 177 5.22 -3.15 -17.32
CA PHE A 177 4.49 -4.21 -16.65
C PHE A 177 3.23 -3.65 -15.97
N ILE A 178 2.07 -4.21 -16.24
CA ILE A 178 0.80 -3.88 -15.58
C ILE A 178 0.24 -5.13 -14.90
N ALA A 179 -0.06 -5.01 -13.61
CA ALA A 179 -0.80 -6.01 -12.86
C ALA A 179 -2.06 -5.39 -12.26
N SER A 180 -3.16 -6.14 -12.26
CA SER A 180 -4.40 -5.74 -11.62
C SER A 180 -5.01 -6.90 -10.84
N SER A 181 -5.74 -6.57 -9.78
CA SER A 181 -6.61 -7.49 -9.06
C SER A 181 -8.03 -7.43 -9.62
N LEU A 182 -8.75 -8.55 -9.55
CA LEU A 182 -10.16 -8.64 -9.86
C LEU A 182 -10.90 -9.19 -8.65
N GLN A 183 -11.95 -8.52 -8.25
CA GLN A 183 -12.80 -8.97 -7.17
C GLN A 183 -13.69 -10.11 -7.66
N LEU A 184 -13.67 -11.24 -6.96
CA LEU A 184 -14.57 -12.36 -7.24
C LEU A 184 -15.92 -12.10 -6.56
N THR A 185 -17.01 -12.40 -7.25
CA THR A 185 -18.32 -12.45 -6.61
C THR A 185 -18.39 -13.63 -5.65
N GLU A 186 -19.13 -13.49 -4.56
CA GLU A 186 -19.47 -14.62 -3.72
C GLU A 186 -20.20 -15.67 -4.56
N SER A 187 -19.50 -16.77 -4.84
CA SER A 187 -20.09 -17.93 -5.48
C SER A 187 -20.69 -18.81 -4.39
N SER A 188 -21.83 -19.42 -4.68
CA SER A 188 -22.42 -20.47 -3.83
C SER A 188 -21.57 -21.74 -3.80
N THR A 189 -20.54 -21.84 -4.63
CA THR A 189 -19.58 -22.93 -4.68
C THR A 189 -18.45 -22.71 -3.68
N LEU A 190 -17.92 -23.81 -3.14
CA LEU A 190 -16.74 -23.75 -2.26
C LEU A 190 -15.56 -23.13 -3.03
N PRO A 191 -14.73 -22.30 -2.36
CA PRO A 191 -13.59 -21.60 -2.99
C PRO A 191 -12.65 -22.52 -3.78
N ILE A 192 -12.56 -23.78 -3.37
CA ILE A 192 -11.73 -24.83 -3.99
C ILE A 192 -12.19 -25.22 -5.42
N ASN A 193 -13.44 -24.92 -5.75
CA ASN A 193 -14.05 -25.27 -7.03
C ASN A 193 -14.23 -24.05 -7.96
N LEU A 194 -13.57 -22.95 -7.65
CA LEU A 194 -13.60 -21.76 -8.51
C LEU A 194 -13.04 -22.09 -9.92
N ASN A 195 -13.79 -21.73 -10.93
CA ASN A 195 -13.38 -21.83 -12.31
C ASN A 195 -13.53 -20.46 -13.01
N ILE A 196 -13.14 -20.38 -14.28
CA ILE A 196 -13.15 -19.11 -15.02
C ILE A 196 -14.56 -18.49 -15.13
N ASN A 197 -15.61 -19.27 -14.95
CA ASN A 197 -17.00 -18.78 -14.98
C ASN A 197 -17.39 -18.13 -13.65
N ASP A 198 -16.65 -18.41 -12.57
CA ASP A 198 -16.83 -17.79 -11.24
C ASP A 198 -16.15 -16.42 -11.18
N LEU A 199 -15.33 -16.08 -12.18
CA LEU A 199 -14.90 -14.72 -12.47
C LEU A 199 -16.08 -13.94 -13.05
N ALA A 200 -17.19 -14.03 -12.37
CA ALA A 200 -18.39 -13.37 -12.80
C ALA A 200 -18.34 -11.93 -12.35
N VAL A 201 -18.68 -11.18 -13.21
CA VAL A 201 -19.00 -9.80 -13.26
C VAL A 201 -20.15 -9.52 -12.32
N SER A 202 -19.90 -8.88 -11.23
CA SER A 202 -20.91 -8.23 -10.41
C SER A 202 -21.12 -6.81 -10.85
#